data_b8726063b098e32d4433f55cd33f1a8d
#
_entry.id   b8726063b098e32d4433f55cd33f1a8d
#
_cell.length_a   1.000
_cell.length_b   1.000
_cell.length_c   1.000
_cell.angle_alpha   90.00
_cell.angle_beta   90.00
_cell.angle_gamma   90.00
#
_symmetry.space_group_name_H-M   'P 1'
#
loop_
_entity.id
_entity.type
_entity.pdbx_description
1 polymer ?
#
loop_
_entity_poly.entity_id
_entity_poly.type
_entity_poly.pdbx_seq_one_letter_code
_entity_poly.pdbx_strand_id
1 'polypeptide(L)'
;PVSVCDGRNWLLDYAKTHKLSPIPEGSKHVPQAETVVSVQGLWFKYEKDLPDVLKGLSLKLRKGEFLALLGGNGTGKTTTLKLLASLKKPYRGELTISGSVGLLPQNPQTLFVKPTVREDLLELLPKAESRSARLAQIVSLCGLADLLDQHPYDLSGGEQQRAALAKILLLNPDILLLDEPTKGLDAEFKQTFGQILRTLQVSGTAILMVSHDIEFCAKYADRCALFFDGSIVTEAAPRTFFSGNSFYSTAANRIARDVLPEAVTPEDVIAACGGTVEAEPALPECKHVPAVPEKETQVLKKLPVWRKILAAVSGFASLALTVQAIGATDLTNLIDAGGLTAFADSQLRLYGILLICLLVFALSVSRKADWPDALIQPPAKKRKLRKRTIIATLLILLLIPLTLFLGLYCFGGRKYYFTSLLILLECMLPFFLIFEGRKPQARELVLIA
;
A
#
# COMPACT_ATOMS: atom_id res chain seq x y z
N PRO A 1 -12.58 25.51 31.52
CA PRO A 1 -13.75 25.80 30.69
C PRO A 1 -14.02 24.63 29.74
N VAL A 2 -15.29 24.25 29.60
CA VAL A 2 -15.70 23.09 28.80
C VAL A 2 -16.04 23.50 27.34
N SER A 3 -16.29 24.78 27.14
CA SER A 3 -16.62 25.34 25.81
C SER A 3 -15.73 26.53 25.44
N VAL A 4 -15.73 26.88 24.14
CA VAL A 4 -15.07 28.11 23.64
C VAL A 4 -15.67 29.36 24.30
N CYS A 5 -16.97 29.38 24.55
CA CYS A 5 -17.64 30.49 25.21
C CYS A 5 -17.17 30.66 26.65
N ASP A 6 -17.11 29.56 27.42
CA ASP A 6 -16.61 29.59 28.80
C ASP A 6 -15.17 30.05 28.86
N GLY A 7 -14.32 29.55 27.93
CA GLY A 7 -12.93 29.94 27.84
C GLY A 7 -12.77 31.42 27.52
N ARG A 8 -13.57 31.96 26.61
CA ARG A 8 -13.58 33.40 26.29
C ARG A 8 -13.98 34.25 27.50
N ASN A 9 -15.06 33.90 28.16
CA ASN A 9 -15.54 34.63 29.34
C ASN A 9 -14.49 34.61 30.45
N TRP A 10 -13.91 33.44 30.72
CA TRP A 10 -12.84 33.30 31.70
C TRP A 10 -11.62 34.18 31.34
N LEU A 11 -11.18 34.20 30.08
CA LEU A 11 -10.00 34.95 29.66
C LEU A 11 -10.31 36.48 29.72
N LEU A 12 -11.50 36.91 29.37
CA LEU A 12 -11.96 38.31 29.49
C LEU A 12 -11.94 38.77 30.95
N ASP A 13 -12.40 37.95 31.88
CA ASP A 13 -12.39 38.28 33.30
C ASP A 13 -10.96 38.26 33.87
N TYR A 14 -10.15 37.32 33.43
CA TYR A 14 -8.72 37.26 33.80
C TYR A 14 -7.98 38.52 33.34
N ALA A 15 -8.18 38.96 32.11
CA ALA A 15 -7.54 40.13 31.54
C ALA A 15 -7.94 41.46 32.24
N LYS A 16 -9.11 41.53 32.95
CA LYS A 16 -9.49 42.69 33.76
C LYS A 16 -8.64 42.86 35.01
N THR A 17 -8.15 41.75 35.57
CA THR A 17 -7.43 41.71 36.85
C THR A 17 -5.94 41.45 36.70
N HIS A 18 -5.50 40.90 35.59
CA HIS A 18 -4.12 40.54 35.33
C HIS A 18 -3.64 41.16 34.01
N LYS A 19 -2.38 41.64 34.00
CA LYS A 19 -1.75 42.11 32.78
C LYS A 19 -1.29 40.96 31.94
N LEU A 20 -1.79 40.84 30.72
CA LEU A 20 -1.35 39.83 29.78
C LEU A 20 0.05 40.15 29.24
N SER A 21 0.90 39.16 29.15
CA SER A 21 2.22 39.26 28.55
C SER A 21 2.13 39.25 27.00
N PRO A 22 3.05 39.89 26.29
CA PRO A 22 3.11 39.77 24.84
C PRO A 22 3.37 38.31 24.46
N ILE A 23 2.73 37.86 23.37
CA ILE A 23 2.91 36.52 22.87
C ILE A 23 4.36 36.36 22.38
N PRO A 24 5.10 35.35 22.83
CA PRO A 24 6.46 35.14 22.38
C PRO A 24 6.48 34.94 20.86
N GLU A 25 7.43 35.59 20.18
CA GLU A 25 7.72 35.22 18.79
C GLU A 25 8.27 33.81 18.82
N GLY A 26 7.47 32.82 18.31
CA GLY A 26 7.94 31.45 18.18
C GLY A 26 9.21 31.40 17.36
N SER A 27 10.09 30.46 17.64
CA SER A 27 11.30 30.23 16.83
C SER A 27 10.84 29.89 15.40
N LYS A 28 10.90 30.90 14.51
CA LYS A 28 10.55 30.72 13.10
C LYS A 28 11.62 29.85 12.46
N HIS A 29 11.24 28.65 12.05
CA HIS A 29 12.08 27.91 11.12
C HIS A 29 12.15 28.72 9.82
N VAL A 30 13.37 29.01 9.37
CA VAL A 30 13.58 29.73 8.12
C VAL A 30 13.92 28.70 7.04
N PRO A 31 12.99 28.42 6.12
CA PRO A 31 13.25 27.48 5.04
C PRO A 31 14.44 27.96 4.19
N GLN A 32 15.14 27.00 3.57
CA GLN A 32 16.21 27.32 2.63
C GLN A 32 15.64 28.08 1.41
N ALA A 33 16.44 28.94 0.79
CA ALA A 33 15.98 29.70 -0.38
C ALA A 33 15.70 28.84 -1.62
N GLU A 34 16.22 27.61 -1.65
CA GLU A 34 16.07 26.67 -2.76
C GLU A 34 14.63 26.18 -2.91
N THR A 35 14.03 26.37 -4.09
CA THR A 35 12.70 25.88 -4.43
C THR A 35 12.81 24.46 -4.98
N VAL A 36 12.19 23.48 -4.30
CA VAL A 36 12.18 22.05 -4.70
C VAL A 36 10.93 21.64 -5.47
N VAL A 37 9.81 22.37 -5.29
CA VAL A 37 8.60 22.22 -6.09
C VAL A 37 8.15 23.57 -6.62
N SER A 38 7.96 23.68 -7.93
CA SER A 38 7.40 24.84 -8.59
C SER A 38 6.24 24.43 -9.49
N VAL A 39 5.08 24.99 -9.25
CA VAL A 39 3.85 24.79 -10.02
C VAL A 39 3.41 26.14 -10.54
N GLN A 40 3.17 26.27 -11.86
CA GLN A 40 2.76 27.51 -12.48
C GLN A 40 1.57 27.28 -13.41
N GLY A 41 0.41 27.87 -13.03
CA GLY A 41 -0.78 27.86 -13.85
C GLY A 41 -1.27 26.46 -14.24
N LEU A 42 -1.28 25.50 -13.29
CA LEU A 42 -1.59 24.09 -13.52
C LEU A 42 -3.09 23.87 -13.68
N TRP A 43 -3.46 23.18 -14.77
CA TRP A 43 -4.84 22.78 -15.05
C TRP A 43 -4.92 21.26 -15.15
N PHE A 44 -5.96 20.71 -14.53
CA PHE A 44 -6.17 19.26 -14.56
C PHE A 44 -7.67 18.91 -14.51
N LYS A 45 -8.04 17.87 -15.26
CA LYS A 45 -9.31 17.15 -15.21
C LYS A 45 -9.07 15.66 -15.36
N TYR A 46 -9.95 14.84 -14.81
CA TYR A 46 -9.80 13.39 -14.86
C TYR A 46 -10.11 12.81 -16.23
N GLU A 47 -11.14 13.33 -16.91
CA GLU A 47 -11.58 12.94 -18.24
C GLU A 47 -11.86 14.19 -19.07
N LYS A 48 -11.86 14.00 -20.41
CA LYS A 48 -11.95 15.11 -21.38
C LYS A 48 -13.22 15.94 -21.24
N ASP A 49 -14.33 15.28 -20.87
CA ASP A 49 -15.66 15.88 -20.79
C ASP A 49 -16.07 16.27 -19.34
N LEU A 50 -15.19 16.00 -18.37
CA LEU A 50 -15.44 16.38 -16.99
C LEU A 50 -14.95 17.80 -16.69
N PRO A 51 -15.53 18.48 -15.66
CA PRO A 51 -15.08 19.78 -15.24
C PRO A 51 -13.65 19.77 -14.72
N ASP A 52 -12.99 20.92 -14.82
CA ASP A 52 -11.65 21.11 -14.27
C ASP A 52 -11.64 20.99 -12.77
N VAL A 53 -10.75 20.14 -12.27
CA VAL A 53 -10.48 19.94 -10.83
C VAL A 53 -9.43 20.93 -10.34
N LEU A 54 -8.44 21.23 -11.17
CA LEU A 54 -7.47 22.30 -10.92
C LEU A 54 -7.61 23.37 -11.98
N LYS A 55 -7.60 24.63 -11.54
CA LYS A 55 -7.92 25.82 -12.35
C LYS A 55 -6.82 26.87 -12.23
N GLY A 56 -5.70 26.65 -12.90
CA GLY A 56 -4.58 27.59 -12.88
C GLY A 56 -3.80 27.60 -11.56
N LEU A 57 -3.69 26.46 -10.90
CA LEU A 57 -2.97 26.32 -9.63
C LEU A 57 -1.52 26.76 -9.77
N SER A 58 -1.07 27.64 -8.88
CA SER A 58 0.32 28.03 -8.73
C SER A 58 0.76 27.83 -7.27
N LEU A 59 1.92 27.19 -7.08
CA LEU A 59 2.44 26.80 -5.77
C LEU A 59 3.97 26.75 -5.84
N LYS A 60 4.64 27.18 -4.76
CA LYS A 60 6.07 26.96 -4.56
C LYS A 60 6.30 26.34 -3.20
N LEU A 61 7.15 25.31 -3.15
CA LEU A 61 7.60 24.67 -1.93
C LEU A 61 9.12 24.73 -1.87
N ARG A 62 9.64 25.21 -0.75
CA ARG A 62 11.08 25.36 -0.52
C ARG A 62 11.64 24.18 0.24
N LYS A 63 12.92 23.97 0.12
CA LYS A 63 13.64 22.94 0.87
C LYS A 63 13.55 23.21 2.37
N GLY A 64 13.18 22.17 3.14
CA GLY A 64 12.96 22.29 4.58
C GLY A 64 11.71 23.10 4.96
N GLU A 65 10.82 23.43 4.03
CA GLU A 65 9.56 24.12 4.32
C GLU A 65 8.43 23.13 4.63
N PHE A 66 7.63 23.46 5.65
CA PHE A 66 6.36 22.78 5.89
C PHE A 66 5.19 23.68 5.47
N LEU A 67 4.59 23.36 4.33
CA LEU A 67 3.38 24.00 3.81
C LEU A 67 2.15 23.17 4.11
N ALA A 68 1.20 23.74 4.85
CA ALA A 68 -0.12 23.14 5.07
C ALA A 68 -1.14 23.65 4.05
N LEU A 69 -1.81 22.72 3.36
CA LEU A 69 -2.84 23.02 2.37
C LEU A 69 -4.21 22.72 2.97
N LEU A 70 -4.96 23.77 3.29
CA LEU A 70 -6.27 23.74 3.93
C LEU A 70 -7.37 24.00 2.89
N GLY A 71 -8.60 23.55 3.16
CA GLY A 71 -9.73 23.80 2.25
C GLY A 71 -10.81 22.74 2.37
N GLY A 72 -11.98 23.00 1.79
CA GLY A 72 -13.13 22.08 1.79
C GLY A 72 -12.88 20.76 1.09
N ASN A 73 -13.78 19.78 1.28
CA ASN A 73 -13.73 18.51 0.56
C ASN A 73 -14.04 18.71 -0.94
N GLY A 74 -13.41 17.91 -1.79
CA GLY A 74 -13.64 17.97 -3.24
C GLY A 74 -13.00 19.15 -3.98
N THR A 75 -12.27 20.04 -3.30
CA THR A 75 -11.64 21.23 -3.92
C THR A 75 -10.45 20.92 -4.82
N GLY A 76 -9.86 19.70 -4.77
CA GLY A 76 -8.72 19.31 -5.59
C GLY A 76 -7.40 19.06 -4.85
N LYS A 77 -7.36 19.14 -3.50
CA LYS A 77 -6.14 18.98 -2.69
C LYS A 77 -5.43 17.63 -2.92
N THR A 78 -6.16 16.51 -2.76
CA THR A 78 -5.62 15.16 -3.05
C THR A 78 -5.17 15.02 -4.50
N THR A 79 -5.87 15.66 -5.44
CA THR A 79 -5.50 15.66 -6.86
C THR A 79 -4.19 16.40 -7.07
N THR A 80 -3.96 17.50 -6.37
CA THR A 80 -2.68 18.22 -6.37
C THR A 80 -1.55 17.30 -5.90
N LEU A 81 -1.71 16.60 -4.78
CA LEU A 81 -0.70 15.64 -4.30
C LEU A 81 -0.41 14.53 -5.33
N LYS A 82 -1.44 14.00 -6.00
CA LYS A 82 -1.26 12.97 -7.07
C LYS A 82 -0.48 13.50 -8.28
N LEU A 83 -0.64 14.77 -8.65
CA LEU A 83 0.12 15.40 -9.72
C LEU A 83 1.58 15.61 -9.30
N LEU A 84 1.82 16.11 -8.08
CA LEU A 84 3.15 16.28 -7.52
C LEU A 84 3.88 14.94 -7.34
N ALA A 85 3.17 13.87 -7.02
CA ALA A 85 3.71 12.51 -6.99
C ALA A 85 3.87 11.88 -8.39
N SER A 86 3.62 12.62 -9.47
CA SER A 86 3.67 12.15 -10.86
C SER A 86 2.75 10.96 -11.16
N LEU A 87 1.73 10.72 -10.33
CA LEU A 87 0.71 9.68 -10.54
C LEU A 87 -0.33 10.09 -11.60
N LYS A 88 -0.41 11.38 -11.91
CA LYS A 88 -1.24 11.97 -12.96
C LYS A 88 -0.44 13.03 -13.70
N LYS A 89 -0.89 13.38 -14.92
CA LYS A 89 -0.26 14.43 -15.73
C LYS A 89 -1.25 15.58 -15.96
N PRO A 90 -0.84 16.83 -15.74
CA PRO A 90 -1.68 17.99 -16.09
C PRO A 90 -1.79 18.11 -17.62
N TYR A 91 -2.85 18.73 -18.10
CA TYR A 91 -2.99 19.01 -19.52
C TYR A 91 -2.51 20.42 -19.91
N ARG A 92 -2.31 21.31 -18.92
CA ARG A 92 -1.80 22.68 -19.12
C ARG A 92 -1.07 23.15 -17.85
N GLY A 93 -0.10 24.04 -18.03
CA GLY A 93 0.74 24.61 -16.96
C GLY A 93 2.08 23.90 -16.86
N GLU A 94 2.92 24.37 -15.96
CA GLU A 94 4.26 23.85 -15.73
C GLU A 94 4.40 23.28 -14.33
N LEU A 95 5.06 22.13 -14.23
CA LEU A 95 5.36 21.46 -12.98
C LEU A 95 6.83 21.05 -12.98
N THR A 96 7.61 21.60 -12.05
CA THR A 96 9.01 21.26 -11.83
C THR A 96 9.17 20.69 -10.42
N ILE A 97 9.83 19.55 -10.31
CA ILE A 97 10.10 18.86 -9.05
C ILE A 97 11.58 18.48 -9.03
N SER A 98 12.28 18.85 -7.96
CA SER A 98 13.70 18.55 -7.75
C SER A 98 13.85 17.67 -6.51
N GLY A 99 14.21 16.40 -6.70
CA GLY A 99 14.42 15.42 -5.64
C GLY A 99 13.41 14.28 -5.64
N SER A 100 13.60 13.36 -4.71
CA SER A 100 12.75 12.19 -4.50
C SER A 100 11.47 12.57 -3.76
N VAL A 101 10.33 11.97 -4.17
CA VAL A 101 9.01 12.28 -3.61
C VAL A 101 8.46 11.06 -2.88
N GLY A 102 8.09 11.24 -1.61
CA GLY A 102 7.32 10.28 -0.82
C GLY A 102 5.87 10.76 -0.66
N LEU A 103 4.89 9.92 -0.97
CA LEU A 103 3.46 10.22 -0.79
C LEU A 103 2.84 9.30 0.24
N LEU A 104 2.30 9.86 1.31
CA LEU A 104 1.40 9.18 2.24
C LEU A 104 -0.04 9.47 1.82
N PRO A 105 -0.76 8.49 1.25
CA PRO A 105 -2.14 8.69 0.79
C PRO A 105 -3.12 8.68 1.96
N GLN A 106 -4.31 9.25 1.76
CA GLN A 106 -5.40 9.28 2.74
C GLN A 106 -5.84 7.87 3.21
N ASN A 107 -5.79 6.87 2.32
CA ASN A 107 -6.00 5.47 2.69
C ASN A 107 -4.65 4.74 2.79
N PRO A 108 -4.13 4.48 4.00
CA PRO A 108 -2.83 3.85 4.20
C PRO A 108 -2.77 2.40 3.68
N GLN A 109 -3.91 1.71 3.60
CA GLN A 109 -3.99 0.32 3.13
C GLN A 109 -3.46 0.13 1.70
N THR A 110 -3.52 1.17 0.87
CA THR A 110 -3.01 1.12 -0.51
C THR A 110 -1.50 0.93 -0.60
N LEU A 111 -0.78 1.16 0.48
CA LEU A 111 0.67 1.01 0.55
C LEU A 111 1.11 -0.40 0.96
N PHE A 112 0.21 -1.19 1.55
CA PHE A 112 0.58 -2.50 2.09
C PHE A 112 0.42 -3.61 1.05
N VAL A 113 1.50 -4.38 0.87
CA VAL A 113 1.57 -5.46 -0.13
C VAL A 113 2.04 -6.79 0.44
N LYS A 114 2.53 -6.81 1.69
CA LYS A 114 3.06 -8.01 2.35
C LYS A 114 2.13 -8.52 3.45
N PRO A 115 2.25 -9.79 3.84
CA PRO A 115 1.43 -10.39 4.88
C PRO A 115 1.74 -9.91 6.30
N THR A 116 2.90 -9.29 6.55
CA THR A 116 3.24 -8.71 7.85
C THR A 116 3.81 -7.31 7.69
N VAL A 117 3.63 -6.46 8.70
CA VAL A 117 4.22 -5.11 8.75
C VAL A 117 5.75 -5.20 8.60
N ARG A 118 6.40 -6.15 9.26
CA ARG A 118 7.84 -6.38 9.18
C ARG A 118 8.32 -6.63 7.75
N GLU A 119 7.65 -7.55 7.04
CA GLU A 119 8.02 -7.87 5.66
C GLU A 119 7.81 -6.68 4.73
N ASP A 120 6.77 -5.91 4.97
CA ASP A 120 6.41 -4.73 4.18
C ASP A 120 7.44 -3.59 4.33
N LEU A 121 7.90 -3.36 5.56
CA LEU A 121 8.97 -2.38 5.85
C LEU A 121 10.33 -2.87 5.32
N LEU A 122 10.64 -4.16 5.49
CA LEU A 122 11.91 -4.73 5.02
C LEU A 122 12.05 -4.72 3.50
N GLU A 123 10.96 -4.76 2.74
CA GLU A 123 11.02 -4.75 1.27
C GLU A 123 11.70 -3.49 0.72
N LEU A 124 11.51 -2.35 1.38
CA LEU A 124 12.03 -1.05 0.94
C LEU A 124 13.52 -0.85 1.25
N LEU A 125 14.06 -1.62 2.17
CA LEU A 125 15.44 -1.47 2.60
C LEU A 125 16.38 -2.35 1.77
N PRO A 126 17.49 -1.82 1.24
CA PRO A 126 18.52 -2.61 0.59
C PRO A 126 19.09 -3.64 1.56
N LYS A 127 19.61 -4.76 1.04
CA LYS A 127 20.28 -5.80 1.82
C LYS A 127 21.68 -5.31 2.23
N ALA A 128 21.77 -4.48 3.24
CA ALA A 128 23.00 -3.94 3.79
C ALA A 128 23.03 -4.17 5.31
N GLU A 129 24.18 -4.16 5.91
CA GLU A 129 24.36 -4.34 7.37
C GLU A 129 23.60 -3.28 8.20
N SER A 130 23.44 -2.06 7.66
CA SER A 130 22.67 -0.99 8.29
C SER A 130 21.15 -1.16 8.25
N ARG A 131 20.65 -2.20 7.56
CA ARG A 131 19.21 -2.45 7.37
C ARG A 131 18.46 -2.64 8.69
N SER A 132 19.01 -3.44 9.60
CA SER A 132 18.41 -3.72 10.90
C SER A 132 18.37 -2.49 11.81
N ALA A 133 19.43 -1.69 11.81
CA ALA A 133 19.52 -0.47 12.61
C ALA A 133 18.50 0.58 12.12
N ARG A 134 18.40 0.79 10.79
CA ARG A 134 17.45 1.74 10.21
C ARG A 134 16.00 1.31 10.44
N LEU A 135 15.69 0.02 10.29
CA LEU A 135 14.38 -0.52 10.63
C LEU A 135 14.05 -0.31 12.10
N ALA A 136 14.97 -0.64 13.02
CA ALA A 136 14.78 -0.47 14.44
C ALA A 136 14.49 0.99 14.82
N GLN A 137 15.23 1.93 14.24
CA GLN A 137 15.02 3.36 14.43
C GLN A 137 13.61 3.80 14.04
N ILE A 138 13.16 3.45 12.83
CA ILE A 138 11.85 3.86 12.32
C ILE A 138 10.72 3.15 13.08
N VAL A 139 10.89 1.87 13.41
CA VAL A 139 9.92 1.10 14.21
C VAL A 139 9.73 1.71 15.60
N SER A 140 10.82 2.11 16.27
CA SER A 140 10.75 2.80 17.56
C SER A 140 10.07 4.16 17.43
N LEU A 141 10.45 4.95 16.42
CA LEU A 141 9.91 6.27 16.15
C LEU A 141 8.39 6.26 15.91
N CYS A 142 7.90 5.26 15.19
CA CYS A 142 6.48 5.11 14.86
C CYS A 142 5.70 4.23 15.87
N GLY A 143 6.32 3.75 16.94
CA GLY A 143 5.67 2.92 17.95
C GLY A 143 5.10 1.61 17.39
N LEU A 144 5.86 0.88 16.55
CA LEU A 144 5.40 -0.30 15.83
C LEU A 144 5.98 -1.62 16.36
N ALA A 145 6.72 -1.60 17.48
CA ALA A 145 7.48 -2.77 17.95
C ALA A 145 6.62 -4.03 18.11
N ASP A 146 5.43 -3.87 18.73
CA ASP A 146 4.52 -4.98 19.03
C ASP A 146 3.62 -5.37 17.83
N LEU A 147 3.66 -4.59 16.74
CA LEU A 147 2.79 -4.73 15.58
C LEU A 147 3.49 -5.39 14.38
N LEU A 148 4.79 -5.61 14.46
CA LEU A 148 5.63 -6.04 13.33
C LEU A 148 5.21 -7.37 12.70
N ASP A 149 4.73 -8.31 13.50
CA ASP A 149 4.37 -9.65 13.03
C ASP A 149 2.87 -9.79 12.70
N GLN A 150 2.10 -8.70 12.86
CA GLN A 150 0.70 -8.65 12.52
C GLN A 150 0.50 -8.36 11.02
N HIS A 151 -0.68 -8.76 10.50
CA HIS A 151 -1.07 -8.41 9.15
C HIS A 151 -1.49 -6.93 9.11
N PRO A 152 -1.04 -6.11 8.12
CA PRO A 152 -1.36 -4.69 8.09
C PRO A 152 -2.85 -4.34 8.10
N TYR A 153 -3.70 -5.21 7.57
CA TYR A 153 -5.15 -5.01 7.58
C TYR A 153 -5.83 -5.37 8.90
N ASP A 154 -5.14 -6.03 9.82
CA ASP A 154 -5.64 -6.35 11.16
C ASP A 154 -5.35 -5.23 12.17
N LEU A 155 -4.59 -4.23 11.77
CA LEU A 155 -4.25 -3.05 12.56
C LEU A 155 -5.43 -2.07 12.64
N SER A 156 -5.54 -1.33 13.74
CA SER A 156 -6.44 -0.18 13.85
C SER A 156 -6.07 0.92 12.84
N GLY A 157 -6.99 1.83 12.55
CA GLY A 157 -6.75 2.91 11.58
C GLY A 157 -5.53 3.78 11.91
N GLY A 158 -5.31 4.09 13.19
CA GLY A 158 -4.15 4.84 13.66
C GLY A 158 -2.84 4.05 13.53
N GLU A 159 -2.85 2.75 13.83
CA GLU A 159 -1.69 1.87 13.65
C GLU A 159 -1.34 1.68 12.16
N GLN A 160 -2.35 1.56 11.29
CA GLN A 160 -2.14 1.53 9.84
C GLN A 160 -1.48 2.82 9.35
N GLN A 161 -1.93 3.97 9.88
CA GLN A 161 -1.35 5.26 9.54
C GLN A 161 0.11 5.36 9.97
N ARG A 162 0.44 4.90 11.19
CA ARG A 162 1.82 4.83 11.70
C ARG A 162 2.69 3.90 10.87
N ALA A 163 2.18 2.73 10.50
CA ALA A 163 2.90 1.77 9.67
C ALA A 163 3.15 2.30 8.25
N ALA A 164 2.17 2.99 7.66
CA ALA A 164 2.31 3.64 6.36
C ALA A 164 3.33 4.78 6.40
N LEU A 165 3.29 5.60 7.46
CA LEU A 165 4.28 6.66 7.69
C LEU A 165 5.69 6.06 7.80
N ALA A 166 5.88 5.02 8.59
CA ALA A 166 7.15 4.31 8.73
C ALA A 166 7.69 3.85 7.36
N LYS A 167 6.80 3.31 6.52
CA LYS A 167 7.15 2.88 5.16
C LYS A 167 7.68 4.03 4.31
N ILE A 168 7.04 5.19 4.35
CA ILE A 168 7.51 6.36 3.60
C ILE A 168 8.82 6.93 4.16
N LEU A 169 8.96 6.98 5.49
CA LEU A 169 10.19 7.47 6.13
C LEU A 169 11.43 6.61 5.83
N LEU A 170 11.24 5.30 5.59
CA LEU A 170 12.32 4.41 5.17
C LEU A 170 12.90 4.79 3.79
N LEU A 171 12.11 5.42 2.93
CA LEU A 171 12.54 5.90 1.60
C LEU A 171 13.41 7.15 1.68
N ASN A 172 13.42 7.84 2.84
CA ASN A 172 14.14 9.10 3.07
C ASN A 172 13.92 10.11 1.93
N PRO A 173 12.68 10.52 1.65
CA PRO A 173 12.39 11.40 0.52
C PRO A 173 12.85 12.83 0.76
N ASP A 174 13.24 13.54 -0.31
CA ASP A 174 13.54 14.97 -0.29
C ASP A 174 12.27 15.82 -0.13
N ILE A 175 11.14 15.30 -0.66
CA ILE A 175 9.83 15.94 -0.64
C ILE A 175 8.82 14.94 -0.06
N LEU A 176 8.17 15.31 1.03
CA LEU A 176 7.16 14.52 1.71
C LEU A 176 5.78 15.09 1.48
N LEU A 177 4.93 14.35 0.78
CA LEU A 177 3.54 14.69 0.51
C LEU A 177 2.63 13.89 1.44
N LEU A 178 1.75 14.56 2.19
CA LEU A 178 0.92 13.96 3.22
C LEU A 178 -0.55 14.29 2.96
N ASP A 179 -1.40 13.27 2.81
CA ASP A 179 -2.84 13.43 2.59
C ASP A 179 -3.61 12.99 3.84
N GLU A 180 -4.09 13.95 4.63
CA GLU A 180 -4.82 13.77 5.90
C GLU A 180 -4.09 12.86 6.92
N PRO A 181 -2.79 13.06 7.18
CA PRO A 181 -1.98 12.13 7.95
C PRO A 181 -2.36 12.04 9.44
N THR A 182 -3.03 13.06 9.99
CA THR A 182 -3.42 13.13 11.42
C THR A 182 -4.74 12.43 11.71
N LYS A 183 -5.44 11.96 10.66
CA LYS A 183 -6.73 11.29 10.81
C LYS A 183 -6.55 9.92 11.50
N GLY A 184 -7.27 9.73 12.60
CA GLY A 184 -7.23 8.49 13.38
C GLY A 184 -6.01 8.35 14.31
N LEU A 185 -5.13 9.34 14.36
CA LEU A 185 -4.05 9.38 15.35
C LEU A 185 -4.58 9.89 16.70
N ASP A 186 -4.13 9.28 17.78
CA ASP A 186 -4.35 9.79 19.14
C ASP A 186 -3.54 11.09 19.40
N ALA A 187 -3.88 11.79 20.48
CA ALA A 187 -3.27 13.10 20.78
C ALA A 187 -1.77 12.99 21.07
N GLU A 188 -1.33 11.91 21.72
CA GLU A 188 0.07 11.68 22.07
C GLU A 188 0.91 11.44 20.80
N PHE A 189 0.41 10.56 19.91
CA PHE A 189 1.12 10.31 18.67
C PHE A 189 1.10 11.52 17.72
N LYS A 190 0.06 12.37 17.74
CA LYS A 190 0.06 13.62 16.99
C LYS A 190 1.23 14.54 17.39
N GLN A 191 1.54 14.61 18.68
CA GLN A 191 2.70 15.39 19.15
C GLN A 191 4.01 14.78 18.65
N THR A 192 4.18 13.47 18.81
CA THR A 192 5.33 12.72 18.27
C THR A 192 5.46 12.92 16.75
N PHE A 193 4.35 12.86 16.02
CA PHE A 193 4.32 13.07 14.58
C PHE A 193 4.77 14.50 14.19
N GLY A 194 4.30 15.51 14.94
CA GLY A 194 4.76 16.90 14.75
C GLY A 194 6.26 17.05 14.90
N GLN A 195 6.84 16.41 15.92
CA GLN A 195 8.30 16.43 16.15
C GLN A 195 9.08 15.69 15.05
N ILE A 196 8.54 14.54 14.56
CA ILE A 196 9.10 13.85 13.40
C ILE A 196 9.18 14.81 12.21
N LEU A 197 8.07 15.50 11.90
CA LEU A 197 8.05 16.46 10.79
C LEU A 197 9.05 17.60 10.99
N ARG A 198 9.18 18.13 12.22
CA ARG A 198 10.18 19.14 12.54
C ARG A 198 11.61 18.64 12.34
N THR A 199 11.90 17.43 12.76
CA THR A 199 13.21 16.80 12.56
C THR A 199 13.54 16.66 11.06
N LEU A 200 12.56 16.24 10.26
CA LEU A 200 12.70 16.15 8.80
C LEU A 200 12.91 17.52 8.15
N GLN A 201 12.20 18.56 8.61
CA GLN A 201 12.42 19.93 8.15
C GLN A 201 13.85 20.41 8.40
N VAL A 202 14.37 20.22 9.60
CA VAL A 202 15.74 20.58 9.97
C VAL A 202 16.76 19.82 9.10
N SER A 203 16.46 18.56 8.73
CA SER A 203 17.30 17.80 7.79
C SER A 203 17.16 18.23 6.33
N GLY A 204 16.27 19.17 6.03
CA GLY A 204 16.07 19.74 4.70
C GLY A 204 14.94 19.12 3.89
N THR A 205 14.16 18.19 4.45
CA THR A 205 12.99 17.64 3.77
C THR A 205 11.89 18.69 3.62
N ALA A 206 11.39 18.88 2.41
CA ALA A 206 10.25 19.75 2.12
C ALA A 206 8.94 18.98 2.35
N ILE A 207 7.99 19.58 3.07
CA ILE A 207 6.75 18.93 3.48
C ILE A 207 5.54 19.68 2.93
N LEU A 208 4.68 19.00 2.18
CA LEU A 208 3.37 19.49 1.80
C LEU A 208 2.30 18.59 2.41
N MET A 209 1.51 19.15 3.31
CA MET A 209 0.47 18.41 4.03
C MET A 209 -0.91 18.96 3.69
N VAL A 210 -1.78 18.11 3.21
CA VAL A 210 -3.23 18.37 3.14
C VAL A 210 -3.84 17.94 4.46
N SER A 211 -4.58 18.83 5.14
CA SER A 211 -5.23 18.49 6.41
C SER A 211 -6.46 19.33 6.70
N HIS A 212 -7.35 18.75 7.50
CA HIS A 212 -8.45 19.43 8.19
C HIS A 212 -8.13 19.71 9.67
N ASP A 213 -6.98 19.26 10.17
CA ASP A 213 -6.51 19.48 11.55
C ASP A 213 -5.87 20.87 11.66
N ILE A 214 -6.72 21.87 11.92
CA ILE A 214 -6.33 23.28 11.98
C ILE A 214 -5.33 23.51 13.11
N GLU A 215 -5.55 22.87 14.26
CA GLU A 215 -4.68 23.02 15.45
C GLU A 215 -3.27 22.49 15.16
N PHE A 216 -3.17 21.32 14.52
CA PHE A 216 -1.89 20.76 14.11
C PHE A 216 -1.16 21.67 13.11
N CYS A 217 -1.88 22.19 12.11
CA CYS A 217 -1.29 23.09 11.12
C CYS A 217 -0.83 24.41 11.74
N ALA A 218 -1.61 24.97 12.68
CA ALA A 218 -1.26 26.21 13.38
C ALA A 218 0.04 26.07 14.20
N LYS A 219 0.26 24.89 14.78
CA LYS A 219 1.41 24.62 15.64
C LYS A 219 2.68 24.27 14.86
N TYR A 220 2.57 23.49 13.78
CA TYR A 220 3.73 22.86 13.15
C TYR A 220 4.09 23.40 11.76
N ALA A 221 3.15 24.01 11.02
CA ALA A 221 3.45 24.52 9.69
C ALA A 221 4.23 25.84 9.71
N ASP A 222 5.04 26.08 8.68
CA ASP A 222 5.70 27.38 8.45
C ASP A 222 4.81 28.32 7.67
N ARG A 223 4.00 27.75 6.75
CA ARG A 223 3.05 28.48 5.91
C ARG A 223 1.78 27.67 5.71
N CYS A 224 0.66 28.36 5.72
CA CYS A 224 -0.66 27.78 5.44
C CYS A 224 -1.21 28.38 4.16
N ALA A 225 -1.85 27.58 3.32
CA ALA A 225 -2.50 28.01 2.10
C ALA A 225 -3.97 27.54 2.09
N LEU A 226 -4.88 28.43 1.70
CA LEU A 226 -6.29 28.10 1.53
C LEU A 226 -6.54 27.68 0.08
N PHE A 227 -6.98 26.42 -0.07
CA PHE A 227 -7.35 25.85 -1.35
C PHE A 227 -8.86 25.93 -1.56
N PHE A 228 -9.27 26.57 -2.62
CA PHE A 228 -10.68 26.75 -2.97
C PHE A 228 -10.86 26.68 -4.48
N ASP A 229 -11.88 25.99 -4.94
CA ASP A 229 -12.27 25.87 -6.37
C ASP A 229 -11.08 25.59 -7.32
N GLY A 230 -10.21 24.68 -6.94
CA GLY A 230 -9.11 24.21 -7.82
C GLY A 230 -7.84 25.07 -7.81
N SER A 231 -7.77 26.09 -6.95
CA SER A 231 -6.61 26.98 -6.85
C SER A 231 -6.34 27.42 -5.40
N ILE A 232 -5.17 28.03 -5.16
CA ILE A 232 -4.83 28.66 -3.88
C ILE A 232 -5.36 30.10 -3.91
N VAL A 233 -6.17 30.46 -2.93
CA VAL A 233 -6.79 31.78 -2.80
C VAL A 233 -5.95 32.73 -1.94
N THR A 234 -5.37 32.20 -0.87
CA THR A 234 -4.52 32.96 0.04
C THR A 234 -3.48 32.07 0.68
N GLU A 235 -2.33 32.62 0.99
CA GLU A 235 -1.27 31.95 1.74
C GLU A 235 -0.59 32.95 2.69
N ALA A 236 -0.32 32.48 3.91
CA ALA A 236 0.34 33.29 4.93
C ALA A 236 1.02 32.40 5.99
N ALA A 237 1.84 33.00 6.84
CA ALA A 237 2.32 32.33 8.05
C ALA A 237 1.13 31.96 8.96
N PRO A 238 1.21 30.85 9.73
CA PRO A 238 0.06 30.34 10.51
C PRO A 238 -0.59 31.41 11.40
N ARG A 239 0.20 32.22 12.10
CA ARG A 239 -0.33 33.26 12.97
C ARG A 239 -1.21 34.26 12.20
N THR A 240 -0.75 34.78 11.08
CA THR A 240 -1.50 35.68 10.22
C THR A 240 -2.68 34.98 9.55
N PHE A 241 -2.49 33.75 9.12
CA PHE A 241 -3.53 32.98 8.43
C PHE A 241 -4.73 32.70 9.32
N PHE A 242 -4.50 32.20 10.55
CA PHE A 242 -5.58 31.79 11.45
C PHE A 242 -6.19 32.95 12.25
N SER A 243 -5.44 34.03 12.51
CA SER A 243 -5.99 35.23 13.17
C SER A 243 -6.86 36.07 12.23
N GLY A 244 -6.49 36.11 10.95
CA GLY A 244 -7.21 36.89 9.93
C GLY A 244 -8.40 36.17 9.29
N ASN A 245 -8.62 34.89 9.60
CA ASN A 245 -9.64 34.07 8.93
C ASN A 245 -10.78 33.68 9.89
N SER A 246 -12.03 34.04 9.56
CA SER A 246 -13.17 33.68 10.39
C SER A 246 -13.65 32.23 10.24
N PHE A 247 -13.42 31.58 9.08
CA PHE A 247 -13.81 30.19 8.81
C PHE A 247 -12.78 29.20 9.30
N TYR A 248 -11.50 29.50 9.11
CA TYR A 248 -10.36 28.72 9.56
C TYR A 248 -9.71 29.39 10.74
N SER A 249 -10.29 29.22 11.93
CA SER A 249 -9.77 29.80 13.17
C SER A 249 -9.63 28.70 14.22
N THR A 250 -8.49 28.64 14.89
CA THR A 250 -8.21 27.69 15.97
C THR A 250 -9.12 27.93 17.18
N ALA A 251 -9.28 26.90 18.03
CA ALA A 251 -10.02 27.07 19.29
C ALA A 251 -9.37 28.14 20.19
N ALA A 252 -8.03 28.14 20.24
CA ALA A 252 -7.27 29.14 21.00
C ALA A 252 -7.57 30.57 20.49
N ASN A 253 -7.55 30.79 19.18
CA ASN A 253 -7.88 32.10 18.63
C ASN A 253 -9.33 32.50 18.88
N ARG A 254 -10.30 31.57 18.73
CA ARG A 254 -11.72 31.85 19.04
C ARG A 254 -11.95 32.21 20.50
N ILE A 255 -11.13 31.70 21.42
CA ILE A 255 -11.16 32.06 22.84
C ILE A 255 -10.54 33.43 23.07
N ALA A 256 -9.39 33.70 22.45
CA ALA A 256 -8.48 34.77 22.84
C ALA A 256 -8.57 36.04 21.97
N ARG A 257 -9.19 36.02 20.81
CA ARG A 257 -9.14 37.10 19.79
C ARG A 257 -9.56 38.48 20.27
N ASP A 258 -10.41 38.58 21.31
CA ASP A 258 -10.88 39.85 21.81
C ASP A 258 -9.81 40.57 22.67
N VAL A 259 -8.84 39.82 23.22
CA VAL A 259 -7.76 40.36 24.08
C VAL A 259 -6.36 40.04 23.54
N LEU A 260 -6.23 38.95 22.79
CA LEU A 260 -4.97 38.46 22.17
C LEU A 260 -5.26 38.01 20.74
N PRO A 261 -5.51 38.93 19.78
CA PRO A 261 -5.91 38.57 18.43
C PRO A 261 -4.91 37.69 17.67
N GLU A 262 -3.64 37.78 18.01
CA GLU A 262 -2.55 37.03 17.39
C GLU A 262 -2.34 35.63 18.00
N ALA A 263 -2.99 35.29 19.11
CA ALA A 263 -2.88 33.97 19.71
C ALA A 263 -3.59 32.95 18.83
N VAL A 264 -2.86 31.94 18.34
CA VAL A 264 -3.40 30.90 17.47
C VAL A 264 -3.20 29.49 18.03
N THR A 265 -2.34 29.32 19.03
CA THR A 265 -2.11 28.07 19.70
C THR A 265 -2.50 28.15 21.19
N PRO A 266 -2.81 27.02 21.86
CA PRO A 266 -3.01 27.00 23.30
C PRO A 266 -1.79 27.53 24.06
N GLU A 267 -0.60 27.22 23.58
CA GLU A 267 0.66 27.66 24.15
C GLU A 267 0.79 29.20 24.14
N ASP A 268 0.31 29.86 23.09
CA ASP A 268 0.29 31.33 23.03
C ASP A 268 -0.55 31.94 24.16
N VAL A 269 -1.72 31.34 24.42
CA VAL A 269 -2.63 31.81 25.48
C VAL A 269 -2.06 31.54 26.86
N ILE A 270 -1.51 30.35 27.09
CA ILE A 270 -0.89 29.96 28.35
C ILE A 270 0.30 30.90 28.66
N ALA A 271 1.18 31.13 27.70
CA ALA A 271 2.32 32.03 27.88
C ALA A 271 1.90 33.47 28.17
N ALA A 272 0.89 33.97 27.45
CA ALA A 272 0.36 35.32 27.67
C ALA A 272 -0.29 35.50 29.06
N CYS A 273 -0.88 34.45 29.63
CA CYS A 273 -1.40 34.43 30.99
C CYS A 273 -0.33 34.20 32.07
N GLY A 274 0.96 34.09 31.70
CA GLY A 274 2.05 33.84 32.63
C GLY A 274 2.17 32.38 33.08
N GLY A 275 1.51 31.45 32.41
CA GLY A 275 1.62 30.02 32.63
C GLY A 275 2.89 29.44 32.01
N THR A 276 3.31 28.29 32.52
CA THR A 276 4.41 27.52 31.94
C THR A 276 3.89 26.60 30.85
N VAL A 277 4.45 26.71 29.64
CA VAL A 277 4.18 25.79 28.56
C VAL A 277 4.99 24.51 28.79
N GLU A 278 4.28 23.37 28.84
CA GLU A 278 4.95 22.07 28.94
C GLU A 278 5.85 21.86 27.72
N ALA A 279 7.08 21.40 27.96
CA ALA A 279 7.98 21.04 26.90
C ALA A 279 7.41 19.84 26.12
N GLU A 280 7.51 19.88 24.80
CA GLU A 280 7.10 18.74 23.99
C GLU A 280 7.90 17.49 24.39
N PRO A 281 7.25 16.32 24.48
CA PRO A 281 7.93 15.07 24.84
C PRO A 281 9.08 14.81 23.87
N ALA A 282 10.25 14.44 24.37
CA ALA A 282 11.37 14.08 23.50
C ALA A 282 10.98 12.92 22.57
N LEU A 283 11.52 12.93 21.35
CA LEU A 283 11.32 11.80 20.42
C LEU A 283 11.74 10.49 21.12
N PRO A 284 10.98 9.40 20.92
CA PRO A 284 11.30 8.13 21.54
C PRO A 284 12.71 7.70 21.15
N GLU A 285 13.55 7.48 22.18
CA GLU A 285 14.87 6.89 21.97
C GLU A 285 14.72 5.52 21.32
N CYS A 286 15.64 5.16 20.42
CA CYS A 286 15.67 3.85 19.79
C CYS A 286 15.73 2.75 20.87
N LYS A 287 14.57 2.23 21.26
CA LYS A 287 14.55 0.98 22.02
C LYS A 287 15.15 -0.09 21.12
N HIS A 288 16.10 -0.82 21.67
CA HIS A 288 16.76 -1.92 20.97
C HIS A 288 15.71 -2.92 20.50
N VAL A 289 15.31 -2.81 19.26
CA VAL A 289 14.46 -3.83 18.63
C VAL A 289 15.35 -5.07 18.53
N PRO A 290 14.97 -6.21 19.15
CA PRO A 290 15.78 -7.41 19.09
C PRO A 290 16.14 -7.69 17.64
N ALA A 291 17.42 -7.96 17.40
CA ALA A 291 17.93 -8.31 16.09
C ALA A 291 16.97 -9.33 15.49
N VAL A 292 16.40 -8.99 14.34
CA VAL A 292 15.50 -9.88 13.62
C VAL A 292 16.27 -11.16 13.44
N PRO A 293 15.84 -12.32 14.01
CA PRO A 293 16.43 -13.57 13.59
C PRO A 293 16.28 -13.57 12.08
N GLU A 294 17.37 -13.61 11.36
CA GLU A 294 17.34 -13.84 9.92
C GLU A 294 16.68 -15.21 9.70
N LYS A 295 15.34 -15.21 9.79
CA LYS A 295 14.61 -16.17 8.98
C LYS A 295 15.06 -15.80 7.58
N GLU A 296 16.01 -16.60 7.07
CA GLU A 296 16.36 -16.61 5.66
C GLU A 296 15.06 -16.30 4.92
N THR A 297 14.95 -15.07 4.46
CA THR A 297 13.97 -14.76 3.43
C THR A 297 14.33 -15.76 2.38
N GLN A 298 13.52 -16.81 2.23
CA GLN A 298 13.70 -17.76 1.14
C GLN A 298 13.65 -16.87 -0.09
N VAL A 299 14.82 -16.42 -0.47
CA VAL A 299 15.06 -15.86 -1.80
C VAL A 299 14.39 -16.89 -2.66
N LEU A 300 13.33 -16.48 -3.37
CA LEU A 300 12.69 -17.32 -4.38
C LEU A 300 13.84 -17.83 -5.25
N LYS A 301 14.41 -18.96 -4.85
CA LYS A 301 15.51 -19.61 -5.56
C LYS A 301 14.96 -19.77 -6.96
N LYS A 302 15.55 -19.05 -7.91
CA LYS A 302 15.20 -19.20 -9.33
C LYS A 302 15.16 -20.69 -9.57
N LEU A 303 14.02 -21.19 -10.03
CA LEU A 303 13.85 -22.61 -10.34
C LEU A 303 15.09 -23.07 -11.08
N PRO A 304 15.78 -24.10 -10.60
CA PRO A 304 17.01 -24.59 -11.24
C PRO A 304 16.72 -24.89 -12.72
N VAL A 305 17.68 -24.61 -13.57
CA VAL A 305 17.52 -24.68 -15.04
C VAL A 305 16.94 -26.02 -15.49
N TRP A 306 17.34 -27.12 -14.87
CA TRP A 306 16.81 -28.46 -15.18
C TRP A 306 15.31 -28.60 -14.93
N ARG A 307 14.74 -27.93 -13.90
CA ARG A 307 13.29 -27.91 -13.63
C ARG A 307 12.51 -27.14 -14.70
N LYS A 308 13.09 -26.05 -15.23
CA LYS A 308 12.50 -25.31 -16.34
C LYS A 308 12.50 -26.14 -17.63
N ILE A 309 13.59 -26.86 -17.88
CA ILE A 309 13.70 -27.78 -19.03
C ILE A 309 12.68 -28.90 -18.89
N LEU A 310 12.57 -29.52 -17.71
CA LEU A 310 11.62 -30.59 -17.45
C LEU A 310 10.17 -30.13 -17.62
N ALA A 311 9.83 -28.93 -17.16
CA ALA A 311 8.50 -28.32 -17.35
C ALA A 311 8.22 -28.07 -18.85
N ALA A 312 9.18 -27.54 -19.59
CA ALA A 312 9.02 -27.32 -21.02
C ALA A 312 8.84 -28.65 -21.78
N VAL A 313 9.69 -29.63 -21.53
CA VAL A 313 9.62 -30.96 -22.18
C VAL A 313 8.31 -31.68 -21.87
N SER A 314 7.89 -31.70 -20.59
CA SER A 314 6.64 -32.36 -20.21
C SER A 314 5.40 -31.64 -20.74
N GLY A 315 5.42 -30.31 -20.80
CA GLY A 315 4.36 -29.51 -21.41
C GLY A 315 4.25 -29.75 -22.91
N PHE A 316 5.38 -29.77 -23.64
CA PHE A 316 5.40 -30.10 -25.06
C PHE A 316 4.95 -31.53 -25.34
N ALA A 317 5.40 -32.49 -24.54
CA ALA A 317 4.96 -33.88 -24.68
C ALA A 317 3.45 -34.03 -24.44
N SER A 318 2.90 -33.34 -23.45
CA SER A 318 1.45 -33.33 -23.19
C SER A 318 0.65 -32.74 -24.36
N LEU A 319 1.14 -31.63 -24.95
CA LEU A 319 0.51 -30.99 -26.11
C LEU A 319 0.55 -31.90 -27.33
N ALA A 320 1.71 -32.52 -27.63
CA ALA A 320 1.89 -33.43 -28.75
C ALA A 320 0.99 -34.67 -28.64
N LEU A 321 0.89 -35.26 -27.42
CA LEU A 321 0.01 -36.40 -27.16
C LEU A 321 -1.47 -36.04 -27.30
N THR A 322 -1.85 -34.83 -26.87
CA THR A 322 -3.22 -34.33 -27.03
C THR A 322 -3.58 -34.16 -28.53
N VAL A 323 -2.67 -33.58 -29.31
CA VAL A 323 -2.86 -33.42 -30.77
C VAL A 323 -2.93 -34.81 -31.46
N GLN A 324 -2.09 -35.75 -31.05
CA GLN A 324 -2.09 -37.11 -31.59
C GLN A 324 -3.37 -37.89 -31.21
N ALA A 325 -3.86 -37.69 -29.99
CA ALA A 325 -5.13 -38.27 -29.53
C ALA A 325 -6.35 -37.71 -30.34
N ILE A 326 -6.30 -36.40 -30.67
CA ILE A 326 -7.32 -35.75 -31.50
C ILE A 326 -7.23 -36.22 -32.97
N GLY A 327 -6.03 -36.41 -33.51
CA GLY A 327 -5.78 -36.83 -34.90
C GLY A 327 -6.05 -38.31 -35.16
N ALA A 328 -5.90 -39.15 -34.12
CA ALA A 328 -6.13 -40.61 -34.21
C ALA A 328 -7.62 -41.02 -34.23
N THR A 329 -8.53 -40.05 -34.18
CA THR A 329 -9.99 -40.28 -34.14
C THR A 329 -10.65 -40.41 -35.50
N ASP A 330 -10.00 -40.99 -36.49
CA ASP A 330 -10.67 -41.48 -37.71
C ASP A 330 -11.37 -42.83 -37.38
N LEU A 331 -12.48 -42.69 -36.66
CA LEU A 331 -13.20 -43.79 -36.01
C LEU A 331 -13.95 -44.64 -37.00
N THR A 332 -14.16 -44.19 -38.21
CA THR A 332 -14.94 -44.90 -39.24
C THR A 332 -14.25 -46.19 -39.70
N ASN A 333 -12.92 -46.28 -39.67
CA ASN A 333 -12.17 -47.46 -40.08
C ASN A 333 -11.96 -48.49 -38.98
N LEU A 334 -12.24 -48.15 -37.71
CA LEU A 334 -11.99 -49.04 -36.55
C LEU A 334 -13.17 -49.91 -36.18
N ILE A 335 -14.40 -49.49 -36.53
CA ILE A 335 -15.64 -50.24 -36.23
C ILE A 335 -15.75 -51.48 -37.12
N ASP A 336 -15.22 -51.42 -38.33
CA ASP A 336 -15.27 -52.52 -39.30
C ASP A 336 -14.24 -53.64 -39.04
N ALA A 337 -13.24 -53.43 -38.17
CA ALA A 337 -12.15 -54.39 -37.97
C ALA A 337 -12.24 -55.26 -36.71
N GLY A 338 -13.39 -55.32 -36.03
CA GLY A 338 -13.57 -56.19 -34.83
C GLY A 338 -12.66 -55.87 -33.63
N GLY A 339 -12.09 -54.66 -33.60
CA GLY A 339 -11.01 -54.30 -32.68
C GLY A 339 -11.36 -53.41 -31.50
N LEU A 340 -12.56 -53.47 -30.96
CA LEU A 340 -12.99 -52.61 -29.80
C LEU A 340 -12.08 -52.77 -28.59
N THR A 341 -11.55 -53.98 -28.35
CA THR A 341 -10.63 -54.29 -27.25
C THR A 341 -9.24 -53.73 -27.48
N ALA A 342 -8.70 -53.83 -28.74
CA ALA A 342 -7.38 -53.30 -29.08
C ALA A 342 -7.38 -51.76 -29.09
N PHE A 343 -8.47 -51.14 -29.51
CA PHE A 343 -8.67 -49.68 -29.45
C PHE A 343 -8.72 -49.19 -28.00
N ALA A 344 -9.51 -49.84 -27.16
CA ALA A 344 -9.59 -49.48 -25.73
C ALA A 344 -8.23 -49.58 -25.07
N ASP A 345 -7.43 -50.57 -25.38
CA ASP A 345 -6.09 -50.78 -24.81
C ASP A 345 -5.07 -49.73 -25.30
N SER A 346 -5.11 -49.36 -26.56
CA SER A 346 -4.24 -48.32 -27.13
C SER A 346 -4.55 -46.92 -26.60
N GLN A 347 -5.83 -46.60 -26.49
CA GLN A 347 -6.29 -45.32 -25.93
C GLN A 347 -6.00 -45.23 -24.42
N LEU A 348 -6.22 -46.32 -23.67
CA LEU A 348 -5.91 -46.36 -22.24
C LEU A 348 -4.42 -46.12 -21.95
N ARG A 349 -3.51 -46.66 -22.78
CA ARG A 349 -2.08 -46.42 -22.70
C ARG A 349 -1.74 -44.96 -23.03
N LEU A 350 -2.35 -44.39 -24.06
CA LEU A 350 -2.11 -42.99 -24.46
C LEU A 350 -2.52 -41.99 -23.36
N TYR A 351 -3.71 -42.22 -22.77
CA TYR A 351 -4.20 -41.40 -21.65
C TYR A 351 -3.35 -41.60 -20.38
N GLY A 352 -2.86 -42.82 -20.12
CA GLY A 352 -1.96 -43.08 -19.01
C GLY A 352 -0.64 -42.29 -19.14
N ILE A 353 -0.07 -42.27 -20.35
CA ILE A 353 1.15 -41.48 -20.61
C ILE A 353 0.88 -39.99 -20.49
N LEU A 354 -0.26 -39.49 -21.02
CA LEU A 354 -0.68 -38.10 -20.88
C LEU A 354 -0.79 -37.67 -19.41
N LEU A 355 -1.43 -38.51 -18.60
CA LEU A 355 -1.58 -38.26 -17.16
C LEU A 355 -0.22 -38.18 -16.43
N ILE A 356 0.70 -39.09 -16.79
CA ILE A 356 2.07 -39.05 -16.22
C ILE A 356 2.78 -37.78 -16.64
N CYS A 357 2.69 -37.35 -17.91
CA CYS A 357 3.28 -36.10 -18.39
C CYS A 357 2.71 -34.88 -17.70
N LEU A 358 1.40 -34.80 -17.47
CA LEU A 358 0.73 -33.73 -16.74
C LEU A 358 1.13 -33.72 -15.26
N LEU A 359 1.27 -34.89 -14.65
CA LEU A 359 1.74 -35.01 -13.26
C LEU A 359 3.18 -34.52 -13.10
N VAL A 360 4.06 -34.91 -14.02
CA VAL A 360 5.48 -34.45 -14.06
C VAL A 360 5.53 -32.94 -14.30
N PHE A 361 4.70 -32.41 -15.18
CA PHE A 361 4.58 -30.98 -15.41
C PHE A 361 4.14 -30.24 -14.13
N ALA A 362 3.05 -30.68 -13.50
CA ALA A 362 2.54 -30.08 -12.26
C ALA A 362 3.58 -30.10 -11.12
N LEU A 363 4.31 -31.21 -10.97
CA LEU A 363 5.38 -31.35 -9.98
C LEU A 363 6.59 -30.47 -10.30
N SER A 364 6.94 -30.31 -11.58
CA SER A 364 8.08 -29.49 -12.00
C SER A 364 7.83 -27.99 -11.85
N VAL A 365 6.57 -27.53 -11.99
CA VAL A 365 6.14 -26.13 -11.83
C VAL A 365 5.87 -25.78 -10.37
N SER A 366 5.55 -26.76 -9.52
CA SER A 366 5.25 -26.53 -8.11
C SER A 366 6.46 -25.92 -7.36
N ARG A 367 6.33 -24.66 -6.93
CA ARG A 367 7.38 -23.91 -6.20
C ARG A 367 7.52 -24.34 -4.73
N LYS A 368 6.60 -25.15 -4.19
CA LYS A 368 6.53 -25.53 -2.76
C LYS A 368 7.18 -26.89 -2.45
N ALA A 369 7.79 -27.56 -3.42
CA ALA A 369 8.41 -28.85 -3.21
C ALA A 369 9.94 -28.74 -3.11
N ASP A 370 10.44 -28.38 -1.94
CA ASP A 370 11.77 -28.82 -1.51
C ASP A 370 11.63 -30.29 -1.09
N TRP A 371 11.92 -31.18 -2.03
CA TRP A 371 11.66 -32.61 -1.92
C TRP A 371 12.48 -33.38 -0.87
N PRO A 372 13.71 -33.00 -0.46
CA PRO A 372 14.41 -33.69 0.60
C PRO A 372 13.89 -33.39 2.01
N ASP A 373 13.50 -32.13 2.29
CA ASP A 373 13.15 -31.70 3.66
C ASP A 373 11.68 -31.91 4.05
N ALA A 374 10.80 -32.05 3.05
CA ALA A 374 9.36 -32.24 3.29
C ALA A 374 9.00 -33.63 3.82
N LEU A 375 9.91 -34.59 3.73
CA LEU A 375 9.69 -35.96 4.21
C LEU A 375 9.99 -36.14 5.71
N ILE A 376 10.76 -35.25 6.32
CA ILE A 376 11.32 -35.48 7.65
C ILE A 376 10.53 -34.84 8.79
N GLN A 377 9.88 -33.68 8.66
CA GLN A 377 8.86 -33.17 9.62
C GLN A 377 8.07 -31.96 9.10
N PRO A 378 6.76 -32.04 8.79
CA PRO A 378 5.95 -30.86 8.43
C PRO A 378 5.23 -30.27 9.65
N PRO A 379 5.24 -28.96 9.87
CA PRO A 379 4.41 -28.29 10.86
C PRO A 379 2.90 -28.44 10.53
N ALA A 380 2.05 -28.42 11.56
CA ALA A 380 0.64 -28.79 11.49
C ALA A 380 -0.20 -28.08 10.39
N LYS A 381 0.15 -26.84 10.03
CA LYS A 381 -0.51 -26.04 8.98
C LYS A 381 -0.25 -26.61 7.56
N LYS A 382 0.90 -27.23 7.31
CA LYS A 382 1.25 -27.90 6.04
C LYS A 382 0.47 -29.21 5.86
N ARG A 383 0.04 -29.89 6.94
CA ARG A 383 -0.77 -31.11 6.86
C ARG A 383 -2.14 -30.89 6.22
N LYS A 384 -2.78 -29.76 6.49
CA LYS A 384 -4.13 -29.44 5.96
C LYS A 384 -4.10 -29.17 4.45
N LEU A 385 -3.07 -28.48 3.97
CA LEU A 385 -2.87 -28.20 2.54
C LEU A 385 -2.53 -29.47 1.76
N ARG A 386 -1.69 -30.34 2.32
CA ARG A 386 -1.29 -31.61 1.71
C ARG A 386 -2.48 -32.58 1.58
N LYS A 387 -3.38 -32.66 2.58
CA LYS A 387 -4.62 -33.44 2.48
C LYS A 387 -5.52 -32.95 1.36
N ARG A 388 -5.70 -31.63 1.20
CA ARG A 388 -6.51 -31.04 0.12
C ARG A 388 -5.92 -31.34 -1.26
N THR A 389 -4.60 -31.25 -1.42
CA THR A 389 -3.92 -31.55 -2.69
C THR A 389 -4.05 -33.05 -3.04
N ILE A 390 -3.87 -33.93 -2.07
CA ILE A 390 -4.03 -35.38 -2.26
C ILE A 390 -5.48 -35.73 -2.62
N ILE A 391 -6.45 -35.14 -1.93
CA ILE A 391 -7.88 -35.36 -2.22
C ILE A 391 -8.25 -34.82 -3.61
N ALA A 392 -7.76 -33.65 -4.00
CA ALA A 392 -7.96 -33.10 -5.33
C ALA A 392 -7.34 -33.99 -6.42
N THR A 393 -6.13 -34.52 -6.22
CA THR A 393 -5.49 -35.43 -7.15
C THR A 393 -6.21 -36.76 -7.26
N LEU A 394 -6.71 -37.31 -6.15
CA LEU A 394 -7.53 -38.53 -6.14
C LEU A 394 -8.88 -38.32 -6.81
N LEU A 395 -9.54 -37.19 -6.60
CA LEU A 395 -10.81 -36.81 -7.26
C LEU A 395 -10.63 -36.69 -8.78
N ILE A 396 -9.52 -36.13 -9.26
CA ILE A 396 -9.20 -36.01 -10.68
C ILE A 396 -8.95 -37.40 -11.28
N LEU A 397 -8.18 -38.27 -10.60
CA LEU A 397 -7.93 -39.65 -11.00
C LEU A 397 -9.21 -40.48 -11.09
N LEU A 398 -10.24 -40.14 -10.32
CA LEU A 398 -11.52 -40.81 -10.34
C LEU A 398 -12.51 -40.25 -11.38
N LEU A 399 -12.49 -38.90 -11.55
CA LEU A 399 -13.40 -38.20 -12.46
C LEU A 399 -13.04 -38.42 -13.93
N ILE A 400 -11.74 -38.46 -14.31
CA ILE A 400 -11.31 -38.66 -15.70
C ILE A 400 -11.85 -39.99 -16.28
N PRO A 401 -11.66 -41.18 -15.63
CA PRO A 401 -12.22 -42.41 -16.15
C PRO A 401 -13.75 -42.45 -16.11
N LEU A 402 -14.40 -41.77 -15.16
CA LEU A 402 -15.87 -41.71 -15.05
C LEU A 402 -16.47 -40.88 -16.18
N THR A 403 -15.88 -39.75 -16.55
CA THR A 403 -16.33 -38.92 -17.69
C THR A 403 -16.06 -39.58 -19.03
N LEU A 404 -14.93 -40.30 -19.16
CA LEU A 404 -14.69 -41.16 -20.33
C LEU A 404 -15.76 -42.26 -20.46
N PHE A 405 -16.07 -42.96 -19.38
CA PHE A 405 -17.08 -44.00 -19.35
C PHE A 405 -18.49 -43.46 -19.68
N LEU A 406 -18.90 -42.35 -19.04
CA LEU A 406 -20.18 -41.69 -19.31
C LEU A 406 -20.24 -41.12 -20.74
N GLY A 407 -19.16 -40.57 -21.26
CA GLY A 407 -19.10 -40.08 -22.62
C GLY A 407 -19.24 -41.17 -23.69
N LEU A 408 -18.62 -42.34 -23.45
CA LEU A 408 -18.74 -43.49 -24.32
C LEU A 408 -20.14 -44.15 -24.21
N TYR A 409 -20.72 -44.20 -23.02
CA TYR A 409 -22.02 -44.86 -22.76
C TYR A 409 -23.23 -44.02 -23.23
N CYS A 410 -23.22 -42.72 -22.95
CA CYS A 410 -24.39 -41.86 -23.17
C CYS A 410 -24.46 -41.21 -24.56
N PHE A 411 -23.36 -41.09 -25.31
CA PHE A 411 -23.34 -40.26 -26.54
C PHE A 411 -22.85 -40.96 -27.81
N GLY A 412 -22.96 -42.26 -27.91
CA GLY A 412 -22.62 -43.05 -29.09
C GLY A 412 -22.24 -42.27 -30.37
N GLY A 413 -20.99 -42.23 -30.67
CA GLY A 413 -20.40 -41.96 -32.00
C GLY A 413 -20.36 -40.52 -32.57
N ARG A 414 -21.16 -39.55 -32.14
CA ARG A 414 -21.25 -38.27 -32.86
C ARG A 414 -20.91 -36.97 -32.08
N LYS A 415 -20.52 -37.04 -30.81
CA LYS A 415 -20.26 -35.82 -30.00
C LYS A 415 -18.93 -35.85 -29.21
N TYR A 416 -17.84 -36.28 -29.84
CA TYR A 416 -16.52 -36.33 -29.25
C TYR A 416 -15.97 -34.95 -28.84
N TYR A 417 -16.39 -33.88 -29.52
CA TYR A 417 -15.98 -32.50 -29.17
C TYR A 417 -16.41 -32.08 -27.76
N PHE A 418 -17.59 -32.59 -27.31
CA PHE A 418 -18.10 -32.20 -26.00
C PHE A 418 -17.37 -32.95 -24.86
N THR A 419 -17.00 -34.21 -25.05
CA THR A 419 -16.20 -34.98 -24.10
C THR A 419 -14.76 -34.49 -24.02
N SER A 420 -14.17 -34.09 -25.15
CA SER A 420 -12.82 -33.47 -25.18
C SER A 420 -12.81 -32.12 -24.45
N LEU A 421 -13.86 -31.30 -24.61
CA LEU A 421 -14.01 -30.02 -23.88
C LEU A 421 -14.21 -30.25 -22.39
N LEU A 422 -14.94 -31.26 -21.96
CA LEU A 422 -15.15 -31.63 -20.55
C LEU A 422 -13.86 -32.11 -19.90
N ILE A 423 -13.08 -32.95 -20.59
CA ILE A 423 -11.76 -33.43 -20.14
C ILE A 423 -10.78 -32.24 -20.01
N LEU A 424 -10.80 -31.29 -20.95
CA LEU A 424 -9.97 -30.10 -20.91
C LEU A 424 -10.35 -29.19 -19.73
N LEU A 425 -11.63 -29.05 -19.43
CA LEU A 425 -12.15 -28.33 -18.26
C LEU A 425 -11.76 -29.02 -16.95
N GLU A 426 -11.82 -30.35 -16.88
CA GLU A 426 -11.40 -31.13 -15.72
C GLU A 426 -9.89 -31.10 -15.49
N CYS A 427 -9.08 -31.04 -16.54
CA CYS A 427 -7.63 -30.80 -16.44
C CYS A 427 -7.29 -29.39 -15.95
N MET A 428 -8.19 -28.42 -16.15
CA MET A 428 -8.04 -27.05 -15.64
C MET A 428 -8.46 -26.90 -14.17
N LEU A 429 -9.29 -27.79 -13.65
CA LEU A 429 -9.79 -27.75 -12.25
C LEU A 429 -8.65 -27.77 -11.19
N PRO A 430 -7.59 -28.60 -11.32
CA PRO A 430 -6.45 -28.57 -10.40
C PRO A 430 -5.68 -27.26 -10.44
N PHE A 431 -5.67 -26.60 -11.58
CA PHE A 431 -5.06 -25.28 -11.75
C PHE A 431 -5.76 -24.25 -10.85
N PHE A 432 -7.09 -24.23 -10.82
CA PHE A 432 -7.87 -23.35 -9.95
C PHE A 432 -7.71 -23.68 -8.46
N LEU A 433 -7.59 -24.97 -8.12
CA LEU A 433 -7.42 -25.43 -6.74
C LEU A 433 -6.02 -25.16 -6.18
N ILE A 434 -4.99 -25.18 -7.03
CA ILE A 434 -3.59 -24.89 -6.64
C ILE A 434 -3.37 -23.39 -6.39
N PHE A 435 -4.09 -22.51 -7.10
CA PHE A 435 -3.96 -21.06 -6.97
C PHE A 435 -4.81 -20.43 -5.87
N GLU A 436 -5.57 -21.21 -5.05
CA GLU A 436 -6.35 -20.72 -3.90
C GLU A 436 -7.23 -19.48 -4.21
N GLY A 437 -7.81 -19.39 -5.40
CA GLY A 437 -8.67 -18.27 -5.78
C GLY A 437 -7.95 -16.92 -5.99
N ARG A 438 -6.64 -16.88 -5.99
CA ARG A 438 -5.86 -15.68 -6.37
C ARG A 438 -5.87 -15.54 -7.88
N LYS A 439 -6.22 -14.33 -8.36
CA LYS A 439 -6.05 -14.01 -9.80
C LYS A 439 -4.57 -14.17 -10.15
N PRO A 440 -4.20 -15.02 -11.12
CA PRO A 440 -2.82 -15.17 -11.55
C PRO A 440 -2.34 -13.82 -12.09
N GLN A 441 -1.14 -13.40 -11.69
CA GLN A 441 -0.53 -12.20 -12.28
C GLN A 441 -0.15 -12.53 -13.73
N ALA A 442 -0.28 -11.53 -14.64
CA ALA A 442 0.00 -11.69 -16.07
C ALA A 442 1.38 -12.31 -16.37
N ARG A 443 2.37 -12.12 -15.47
CA ARG A 443 3.69 -12.76 -15.54
C ARG A 443 3.69 -14.26 -15.24
N GLU A 444 2.69 -14.76 -14.54
CA GLU A 444 2.55 -16.19 -14.22
C GLU A 444 1.85 -16.93 -15.35
N LEU A 445 0.95 -16.24 -16.08
CA LEU A 445 0.28 -16.76 -17.28
C LEU A 445 1.24 -16.91 -18.47
N VAL A 446 2.19 -15.99 -18.65
CA VAL A 446 3.21 -16.06 -19.74
C VAL A 446 4.23 -17.19 -19.49
N LEU A 447 4.37 -17.69 -18.27
CA LEU A 447 5.23 -18.84 -17.95
C LEU A 447 4.53 -20.20 -18.15
N ILE A 448 3.24 -20.20 -18.49
CA ILE A 448 2.38 -21.38 -18.64
C ILE A 448 1.95 -21.57 -20.11
N ALA A 449 1.96 -20.47 -20.89
CA ALA A 449 1.82 -20.50 -22.35
C ALA A 449 3.19 -20.61 -23.01
#